data_7fd08365ca258eda1ef31f2429d36f7d
#
_entry.id   7fd08365ca258eda1ef31f2429d36f7d
#
_cell.length_a   1.000
_cell.length_b   1.000
_cell.length_c   1.000
_cell.angle_alpha   90.00
_cell.angle_beta   90.00
_cell.angle_gamma   90.00
#
_symmetry.space_group_name_H-M   'P 1'
#
loop_
_entity.id
_entity.type
_entity.pdbx_description
1 polymer ?
#
loop_
_entity_poly.entity_id
_entity_poly.type
_entity_poly.pdbx_seq_one_letter_code
_entity_poly.pdbx_strand_id
1 'polypeptide(L)'
;MSTEYSENSSLRRVQAIADHQFGGLAGTGLFPEGCGFIYSTTGRIRQIGFEGVRLATVRASDGRLTLGIEGAKRLQACLPAPAYRVIIKDDVAEFVAKGKNAFAKHVVAADPEIHAGDDVMVVAGDDRLIACGAAVVSGTEMLAFNYGVAVRVRQGSEKDASGKYQSTPDEGDDEEARHECRAD
;
A
#
# COMPACT_ATOMS: atom_id res chain seq x y z
N MET A 1 23.10 1.12 22.86
CA MET A 1 23.27 -0.23 22.29
C MET A 1 21.97 -1.03 22.14
N SER A 2 20.94 -0.87 22.99
CA SER A 2 19.67 -1.64 22.84
C SER A 2 18.75 -1.17 21.73
N THR A 3 18.74 0.11 21.40
CA THR A 3 17.82 0.71 20.40
C THR A 3 18.21 0.35 18.96
N GLU A 4 19.49 0.43 18.63
CA GLU A 4 20.00 0.07 17.28
C GLU A 4 19.79 -1.41 16.94
N TYR A 5 19.92 -2.29 17.93
CA TYR A 5 19.68 -3.72 17.74
C TYR A 5 18.20 -4.02 17.48
N SER A 6 17.31 -3.26 18.10
CA SER A 6 15.85 -3.34 17.90
C SER A 6 15.43 -2.84 16.51
N GLU A 7 15.99 -1.71 16.06
CA GLU A 7 15.69 -1.11 14.74
C GLU A 7 16.17 -1.99 13.59
N ASN A 8 17.37 -2.56 13.67
CA ASN A 8 17.90 -3.48 12.67
C ASN A 8 17.08 -4.78 12.59
N SER A 9 16.58 -5.29 13.72
CA SER A 9 15.66 -6.43 13.75
C SER A 9 14.32 -6.10 13.11
N SER A 10 13.79 -4.89 13.36
CA SER A 10 12.53 -4.42 12.77
C SER A 10 12.66 -4.21 11.27
N LEU A 11 13.78 -3.64 10.81
CA LEU A 11 14.06 -3.46 9.38
C LEU A 11 14.09 -4.81 8.65
N ARG A 12 14.84 -5.78 9.14
CA ARG A 12 14.88 -7.13 8.55
C ARG A 12 13.50 -7.78 8.47
N ARG A 13 12.68 -7.59 9.51
CA ARG A 13 11.31 -8.13 9.54
C ARG A 13 10.43 -7.53 8.45
N VAL A 14 10.42 -6.20 8.29
CA VAL A 14 9.59 -5.56 7.25
C VAL A 14 10.12 -5.82 5.86
N GLN A 15 11.43 -5.94 5.68
CA GLN A 15 12.03 -6.37 4.41
C GLN A 15 11.60 -7.79 4.05
N ALA A 16 11.63 -8.73 4.98
CA ALA A 16 11.15 -10.10 4.74
C ALA A 16 9.65 -10.15 4.40
N ILE A 17 8.82 -9.31 5.03
CA ILE A 17 7.39 -9.19 4.68
C ILE A 17 7.24 -8.67 3.26
N ALA A 18 8.02 -7.65 2.87
CA ALA A 18 7.95 -7.08 1.52
C ALA A 18 8.42 -8.08 0.45
N ASP A 19 9.51 -8.81 0.71
CA ASP A 19 10.00 -9.87 -0.18
C ASP A 19 8.98 -10.98 -0.36
N HIS A 20 8.29 -11.36 0.71
CA HIS A 20 7.22 -12.35 0.64
C HIS A 20 5.98 -11.84 -0.12
N GLN A 21 5.62 -10.56 0.07
CA GLN A 21 4.41 -9.97 -0.50
C GLN A 21 4.59 -9.56 -1.97
N PHE A 22 5.75 -9.01 -2.34
CA PHE A 22 5.98 -8.37 -3.64
C PHE A 22 7.08 -9.07 -4.47
N GLY A 23 7.77 -10.06 -3.90
CA GLY A 23 8.86 -10.76 -4.54
C GLY A 23 10.25 -10.36 -4.04
N GLY A 24 11.21 -11.27 -4.23
CA GLY A 24 12.50 -11.24 -3.55
C GLY A 24 13.47 -10.19 -4.05
N LEU A 25 13.22 -8.94 -3.97
CA LEU A 25 14.11 -7.77 -4.04
C LEU A 25 13.34 -6.52 -3.58
N ALA A 26 12.05 -6.69 -3.29
CA ALA A 26 11.21 -5.59 -2.86
C ALA A 26 11.62 -5.07 -1.48
N GLY A 27 12.08 -5.94 -0.58
CA GLY A 27 12.38 -5.60 0.80
C GLY A 27 13.43 -4.51 0.93
N THR A 28 14.59 -4.70 0.34
CA THR A 28 15.71 -3.74 0.42
C THR A 28 15.43 -2.46 -0.38
N GLY A 29 14.75 -2.58 -1.51
CA GLY A 29 14.41 -1.43 -2.34
C GLY A 29 13.32 -0.55 -1.70
N LEU A 30 12.31 -1.18 -1.10
CA LEU A 30 11.23 -0.48 -0.43
C LEU A 30 11.68 0.12 0.91
N PHE A 31 12.45 -0.64 1.70
CA PHE A 31 12.89 -0.26 3.03
C PHE A 31 14.43 -0.21 3.12
N PRO A 32 15.05 0.94 2.83
CA PRO A 32 16.49 1.12 3.00
C PRO A 32 16.89 1.18 4.47
N GLU A 33 18.19 1.16 4.74
CA GLU A 33 18.74 1.46 6.06
C GLU A 33 18.33 2.89 6.49
N GLY A 34 18.08 3.07 7.77
CA GLY A 34 17.61 4.36 8.32
C GLY A 34 16.09 4.54 8.31
N CYS A 35 15.32 3.51 7.97
CA CYS A 35 13.86 3.55 8.18
C CYS A 35 13.51 3.68 9.67
N GLY A 36 12.59 4.60 9.97
CA GLY A 36 11.98 4.73 11.29
C GLY A 36 10.70 3.90 11.41
N PHE A 37 10.37 3.50 12.64
CA PHE A 37 9.22 2.64 12.93
C PHE A 37 8.31 3.25 13.98
N ILE A 38 7.01 3.20 13.74
CA ILE A 38 6.00 3.46 14.77
C ILE A 38 5.41 2.11 15.19
N TYR A 39 5.33 1.92 16.49
CA TYR A 39 4.81 0.69 17.09
C TYR A 39 3.43 0.94 17.70
N SER A 40 2.60 -0.10 17.70
CA SER A 40 1.37 -0.13 18.49
C SER A 40 1.70 -0.25 19.99
N THR A 41 0.69 -0.03 20.84
CA THR A 41 0.78 -0.28 22.28
C THR A 41 1.18 -1.72 22.63
N THR A 42 0.95 -2.66 21.72
CA THR A 42 1.34 -4.08 21.87
C THR A 42 2.74 -4.40 21.29
N GLY A 43 3.53 -3.40 20.91
CA GLY A 43 4.88 -3.57 20.36
C GLY A 43 4.94 -4.07 18.92
N ARG A 44 3.80 -4.10 18.18
CA ARG A 44 3.79 -4.45 16.75
C ARG A 44 4.14 -3.23 15.91
N ILE A 45 4.92 -3.43 14.84
CA ILE A 45 5.19 -2.37 13.85
C ILE A 45 3.86 -1.99 13.19
N ARG A 46 3.50 -0.70 13.23
CA ARG A 46 2.31 -0.14 12.55
C ARG A 46 2.67 0.62 11.29
N GLN A 47 3.67 1.52 11.38
CA GLN A 47 4.04 2.35 10.25
C GLN A 47 5.55 2.30 10.05
N ILE A 48 5.95 2.38 8.81
CA ILE A 48 7.35 2.47 8.38
C ILE A 48 7.52 3.78 7.62
N GLY A 49 8.48 4.58 8.05
CA GLY A 49 8.81 5.85 7.41
C GLY A 49 10.29 5.93 7.06
N PHE A 50 10.61 6.81 6.11
CA PHE A 50 11.97 7.15 5.73
C PHE A 50 12.04 8.65 5.44
N GLU A 51 13.04 9.34 6.01
CA GLU A 51 13.21 10.79 5.85
C GLU A 51 11.95 11.62 6.15
N GLY A 52 11.19 11.22 7.18
CA GLY A 52 9.96 11.91 7.59
C GLY A 52 8.73 11.63 6.73
N VAL A 53 8.84 10.73 5.74
CA VAL A 53 7.73 10.35 4.86
C VAL A 53 7.31 8.91 5.13
N ARG A 54 6.00 8.66 5.19
CA ARG A 54 5.47 7.31 5.37
C ARG A 54 5.60 6.49 4.08
N LEU A 55 6.33 5.37 4.15
CA LEU A 55 6.45 4.41 3.06
C LEU A 55 5.31 3.40 3.06
N ALA A 56 5.03 2.80 4.21
CA ALA A 56 4.03 1.75 4.33
C ALA A 56 3.43 1.67 5.73
N THR A 57 2.31 0.98 5.83
CA THR A 57 1.64 0.61 7.08
C THR A 57 1.52 -0.91 7.12
N VAL A 58 1.73 -1.52 8.28
CA VAL A 58 1.49 -2.96 8.49
C VAL A 58 0.05 -3.15 8.98
N ARG A 59 -0.76 -3.90 8.24
CA ARG A 59 -2.14 -4.21 8.65
C ARG A 59 -2.16 -5.08 9.89
N ALA A 60 -3.01 -4.73 10.84
CA ALA A 60 -3.14 -5.47 12.09
C ALA A 60 -3.78 -6.86 11.91
N SER A 61 -4.64 -7.01 10.90
CA SER A 61 -5.43 -8.24 10.65
C SER A 61 -4.59 -9.39 10.10
N ASP A 62 -3.66 -9.12 9.20
CA ASP A 62 -2.92 -10.14 8.45
C ASP A 62 -1.41 -9.88 8.33
N GLY A 63 -0.93 -8.76 8.84
CA GLY A 63 0.49 -8.40 8.78
C GLY A 63 0.99 -7.97 7.40
N ARG A 64 0.10 -7.85 6.39
CA ARG A 64 0.49 -7.40 5.05
C ARG A 64 0.79 -5.89 5.04
N LEU A 65 1.66 -5.50 4.14
CA LEU A 65 1.99 -4.10 3.91
C LEU A 65 0.93 -3.42 3.05
N THR A 66 0.60 -2.19 3.41
CA THR A 66 -0.16 -1.26 2.57
C THR A 66 0.71 -0.06 2.27
N LEU A 67 0.90 0.24 0.99
CA LEU A 67 1.84 1.26 0.53
C LEU A 67 1.25 2.67 0.64
N GLY A 68 2.08 3.64 1.02
CA GLY A 68 1.90 5.04 0.68
C GLY A 68 2.44 5.33 -0.72
N ILE A 69 2.21 6.53 -1.26
CA ILE A 69 2.70 6.91 -2.60
C ILE A 69 4.22 6.80 -2.69
N GLU A 70 4.97 7.24 -1.68
CA GLU A 70 6.43 7.14 -1.69
C GLU A 70 6.91 5.68 -1.61
N GLY A 71 6.21 4.83 -0.86
CA GLY A 71 6.45 3.39 -0.87
C GLY A 71 6.18 2.78 -2.25
N ALA A 72 5.08 3.17 -2.88
CA ALA A 72 4.73 2.71 -4.22
C ALA A 72 5.76 3.13 -5.28
N LYS A 73 6.29 4.37 -5.23
CA LYS A 73 7.39 4.82 -6.11
C LYS A 73 8.65 3.97 -5.94
N ARG A 74 9.03 3.68 -4.70
CA ARG A 74 10.17 2.81 -4.42
C ARG A 74 9.96 1.40 -4.92
N LEU A 75 8.77 0.83 -4.69
CA LEU A 75 8.43 -0.49 -5.18
C LEU A 75 8.45 -0.53 -6.71
N GLN A 76 7.91 0.49 -7.38
CA GLN A 76 7.93 0.60 -8.83
C GLN A 76 9.36 0.61 -9.40
N ALA A 77 10.29 1.28 -8.72
CA ALA A 77 11.69 1.33 -9.13
C ALA A 77 12.42 -0.02 -8.96
N CYS A 78 11.95 -0.89 -8.07
CA CYS A 78 12.57 -2.19 -7.80
C CYS A 78 12.02 -3.32 -8.65
N LEU A 79 10.74 -3.22 -9.05
CA LEU A 79 10.04 -4.30 -9.75
C LEU A 79 9.96 -4.03 -11.25
N PRO A 80 10.28 -5.03 -12.09
CA PRO A 80 10.09 -4.89 -13.53
C PRO A 80 8.59 -4.78 -13.86
N ALA A 81 8.27 -4.00 -14.90
CA ALA A 81 6.91 -4.00 -15.42
C ALA A 81 6.57 -5.38 -16.02
N PRO A 82 5.32 -5.87 -15.91
CA PRO A 82 4.12 -5.20 -15.37
C PRO A 82 3.86 -5.47 -13.88
N ALA A 83 4.82 -6.01 -13.11
CA ALA A 83 4.62 -6.48 -11.74
C ALA A 83 3.86 -5.47 -10.86
N TYR A 84 2.72 -5.92 -10.29
CA TYR A 84 1.80 -5.14 -9.45
C TYR A 84 1.27 -3.84 -10.06
N ARG A 85 1.32 -3.67 -11.39
CA ARG A 85 0.82 -2.47 -12.09
C ARG A 85 -0.55 -2.70 -12.68
N VAL A 86 -1.41 -1.69 -12.51
CA VAL A 86 -2.71 -1.56 -13.19
C VAL A 86 -2.65 -0.29 -14.03
N ILE A 87 -2.64 -0.46 -15.34
CA ILE A 87 -2.53 0.64 -16.31
C ILE A 87 -3.94 1.14 -16.63
N ILE A 88 -4.16 2.44 -16.47
CA ILE A 88 -5.46 3.08 -16.75
C ILE A 88 -5.36 4.04 -17.93
N LYS A 89 -6.52 4.35 -18.52
CA LYS A 89 -6.63 5.37 -19.58
C LYS A 89 -6.21 6.74 -19.07
N ASP A 90 -5.53 7.52 -19.89
CA ASP A 90 -5.01 8.85 -19.53
C ASP A 90 -6.12 9.85 -19.23
N ASP A 91 -7.29 9.73 -19.87
CA ASP A 91 -8.45 10.61 -19.68
C ASP A 91 -9.03 10.56 -18.25
N VAL A 92 -8.76 9.50 -17.50
CA VAL A 92 -9.22 9.35 -16.11
C VAL A 92 -8.09 9.49 -15.10
N ALA A 93 -6.84 9.61 -15.53
CA ALA A 93 -5.67 9.64 -14.65
C ALA A 93 -5.76 10.76 -13.60
N GLU A 94 -6.23 11.96 -13.99
CA GLU A 94 -6.38 13.10 -13.07
C GLU A 94 -7.38 12.81 -11.94
N PHE A 95 -8.49 12.14 -12.23
CA PHE A 95 -9.48 11.79 -11.20
C PHE A 95 -8.93 10.77 -10.21
N VAL A 96 -8.18 9.79 -10.70
CA VAL A 96 -7.55 8.77 -9.88
C VAL A 96 -6.40 9.35 -9.06
N ALA A 97 -5.63 10.29 -9.62
CA ALA A 97 -4.58 11.04 -8.90
C ALA A 97 -5.15 11.84 -7.72
N LYS A 98 -6.38 12.35 -7.84
CA LYS A 98 -7.12 13.00 -6.75
C LYS A 98 -7.72 12.02 -5.73
N GLY A 99 -7.46 10.71 -5.87
CA GLY A 99 -7.89 9.68 -4.93
C GLY A 99 -9.27 9.06 -5.24
N LYS A 100 -9.80 9.21 -6.46
CA LYS A 100 -10.99 8.47 -6.88
C LYS A 100 -10.62 7.03 -7.24
N ASN A 101 -11.54 6.09 -7.04
CA ASN A 101 -11.32 4.68 -7.39
C ASN A 101 -11.13 4.49 -8.89
N ALA A 102 -10.26 3.53 -9.27
CA ALA A 102 -10.12 3.11 -10.65
C ALA A 102 -11.18 2.05 -10.98
N PHE A 103 -11.98 2.30 -12.03
CA PHE A 103 -13.02 1.38 -12.48
C PHE A 103 -12.50 0.47 -13.59
N ALA A 104 -13.00 -0.78 -13.66
CA ALA A 104 -12.59 -1.79 -14.63
C ALA A 104 -12.67 -1.29 -16.09
N LYS A 105 -13.73 -0.57 -16.46
CA LYS A 105 -13.91 0.00 -17.82
C LYS A 105 -12.79 0.95 -18.27
N HIS A 106 -11.96 1.43 -17.33
CA HIS A 106 -10.86 2.34 -17.61
C HIS A 106 -9.49 1.65 -17.52
N VAL A 107 -9.43 0.38 -17.14
CA VAL A 107 -8.20 -0.40 -17.14
C VAL A 107 -7.85 -0.78 -18.57
N VAL A 108 -6.62 -0.52 -18.98
CA VAL A 108 -6.07 -0.84 -20.30
C VAL A 108 -5.26 -2.13 -20.25
N ALA A 109 -4.48 -2.29 -19.18
CA ALA A 109 -3.70 -3.48 -18.92
C ALA A 109 -3.50 -3.65 -17.41
N ALA A 110 -3.27 -4.86 -16.97
CA ALA A 110 -2.96 -5.18 -15.58
C ALA A 110 -2.02 -6.38 -15.55
N ASP A 111 -1.18 -6.45 -14.53
CA ASP A 111 -0.41 -7.64 -14.24
C ASP A 111 -1.36 -8.83 -13.98
N PRO A 112 -1.27 -9.91 -14.73
CA PRO A 112 -2.15 -11.08 -14.58
C PRO A 112 -1.98 -11.79 -13.23
N GLU A 113 -0.83 -11.63 -12.56
CA GLU A 113 -0.54 -12.23 -11.25
C GLU A 113 -1.18 -11.47 -10.08
N ILE A 114 -1.81 -10.33 -10.32
CA ILE A 114 -2.55 -9.60 -9.28
C ILE A 114 -3.76 -10.41 -8.83
N HIS A 115 -3.90 -10.58 -7.52
CA HIS A 115 -5.05 -11.19 -6.87
C HIS A 115 -5.91 -10.14 -6.16
N ALA A 116 -7.19 -10.44 -5.96
CA ALA A 116 -8.07 -9.59 -5.17
C ALA A 116 -7.51 -9.42 -3.74
N GLY A 117 -7.45 -8.17 -3.26
CA GLY A 117 -6.87 -7.80 -1.97
C GLY A 117 -5.39 -7.47 -2.00
N ASP A 118 -4.70 -7.64 -3.12
CA ASP A 118 -3.31 -7.22 -3.27
C ASP A 118 -3.20 -5.69 -3.27
N ASP A 119 -2.07 -5.22 -2.74
CA ASP A 119 -1.71 -3.81 -2.82
C ASP A 119 -1.03 -3.55 -4.17
N VAL A 120 -1.60 -2.62 -4.96
CA VAL A 120 -1.21 -2.41 -6.35
C VAL A 120 -0.91 -0.95 -6.64
N MET A 121 -0.12 -0.75 -7.68
CA MET A 121 0.20 0.55 -8.25
C MET A 121 -0.71 0.82 -9.44
N VAL A 122 -1.40 1.96 -9.43
CA VAL A 122 -2.15 2.44 -10.60
C VAL A 122 -1.25 3.41 -11.36
N VAL A 123 -1.02 3.11 -12.62
CA VAL A 123 -0.10 3.87 -13.48
C VAL A 123 -0.78 4.32 -14.77
N ALA A 124 -0.26 5.38 -15.38
CA ALA A 124 -0.63 5.81 -16.73
C ALA A 124 0.08 4.94 -17.80
N GLY A 125 -0.25 5.15 -19.06
CA GLY A 125 0.36 4.41 -20.18
C GLY A 125 1.87 4.58 -20.32
N ASP A 126 2.44 5.66 -19.80
CA ASP A 126 3.87 5.96 -19.72
C ASP A 126 4.57 5.43 -18.45
N ASP A 127 3.92 4.54 -17.70
CA ASP A 127 4.34 4.00 -16.40
C ASP A 127 4.46 5.06 -15.28
N ARG A 128 3.90 6.25 -15.46
CA ARG A 128 3.85 7.27 -14.40
C ARG A 128 2.88 6.84 -13.30
N LEU A 129 3.36 6.81 -12.04
CA LEU A 129 2.54 6.45 -10.89
C LEU A 129 1.44 7.48 -10.65
N ILE A 130 0.19 7.02 -10.65
CA ILE A 130 -1.01 7.84 -10.45
C ILE A 130 -1.55 7.67 -9.03
N ALA A 131 -1.59 6.44 -8.54
CA ALA A 131 -2.15 6.13 -7.23
C ALA A 131 -1.65 4.78 -6.73
N CYS A 132 -1.91 4.48 -5.46
CA CYS A 132 -1.79 3.14 -4.89
C CYS A 132 -3.07 2.78 -4.15
N GLY A 133 -3.36 1.47 -4.07
CA GLY A 133 -4.57 0.98 -3.44
C GLY A 133 -4.67 -0.53 -3.46
N ALA A 134 -5.85 -1.04 -3.09
CA ALA A 134 -6.12 -2.46 -3.06
C ALA A 134 -6.89 -2.90 -4.32
N ALA A 135 -6.43 -3.96 -4.96
CA ALA A 135 -7.16 -4.64 -6.04
C ALA A 135 -8.47 -5.21 -5.48
N VAL A 136 -9.58 -4.93 -6.15
CA VAL A 136 -10.90 -5.45 -5.76
C VAL A 136 -11.17 -6.80 -6.43
N VAL A 137 -10.65 -6.96 -7.63
CA VAL A 137 -10.71 -8.18 -8.46
C VAL A 137 -9.32 -8.51 -8.97
N SER A 138 -9.11 -9.70 -9.51
CA SER A 138 -7.82 -10.12 -10.09
C SER A 138 -7.44 -9.29 -11.33
N GLY A 139 -6.16 -9.28 -11.70
CA GLY A 139 -5.68 -8.56 -12.88
C GLY A 139 -6.38 -8.98 -14.17
N THR A 140 -6.66 -10.27 -14.34
CA THR A 140 -7.39 -10.81 -15.49
C THR A 140 -8.86 -10.39 -15.51
N GLU A 141 -9.52 -10.37 -14.34
CA GLU A 141 -10.92 -9.93 -14.21
C GLU A 141 -11.07 -8.42 -14.45
N MET A 142 -10.06 -7.61 -14.09
CA MET A 142 -10.06 -6.17 -14.36
C MET A 142 -10.24 -5.87 -15.86
N LEU A 143 -9.67 -6.72 -16.73
CA LEU A 143 -9.77 -6.59 -18.18
C LEU A 143 -11.05 -7.19 -18.76
N ALA A 144 -11.63 -8.17 -18.06
CA ALA A 144 -12.86 -8.84 -18.49
C ALA A 144 -14.13 -8.04 -18.17
N PHE A 145 -14.10 -7.19 -17.13
CA PHE A 145 -15.28 -6.47 -16.67
C PHE A 145 -15.39 -5.07 -17.28
N ASN A 146 -16.60 -4.71 -17.69
CA ASN A 146 -16.93 -3.37 -18.19
C ASN A 146 -17.52 -2.43 -17.12
N TYR A 147 -17.68 -2.89 -15.90
CA TYR A 147 -18.24 -2.15 -14.76
C TYR A 147 -17.58 -2.58 -13.44
N GLY A 148 -17.85 -1.83 -12.40
CA GLY A 148 -17.32 -2.10 -11.08
C GLY A 148 -15.95 -1.46 -10.83
N VAL A 149 -15.56 -1.45 -9.56
CA VAL A 149 -14.28 -0.93 -9.11
C VAL A 149 -13.21 -1.99 -9.30
N ALA A 150 -12.16 -1.69 -10.06
CA ALA A 150 -10.99 -2.53 -10.22
C ALA A 150 -10.00 -2.34 -9.06
N VAL A 151 -9.69 -1.08 -8.75
CA VAL A 151 -8.79 -0.73 -7.63
C VAL A 151 -9.48 0.27 -6.72
N ARG A 152 -9.55 -0.06 -5.43
CA ARG A 152 -9.92 0.86 -4.37
C ARG A 152 -8.71 1.69 -4.00
N VAL A 153 -8.66 2.91 -4.52
CA VAL A 153 -7.55 3.84 -4.29
C VAL A 153 -7.54 4.29 -2.84
N ARG A 154 -6.38 4.18 -2.22
CA ARG A 154 -6.11 4.67 -0.87
C ARG A 154 -5.44 6.04 -0.88
N GLN A 155 -4.47 6.21 -1.76
CA GLN A 155 -3.74 7.45 -1.91
C GLN A 155 -3.47 7.73 -3.38
N GLY A 156 -3.84 8.94 -3.84
CA GLY A 156 -3.50 9.44 -5.16
C GLY A 156 -2.25 10.31 -5.12
N SER A 157 -1.58 10.47 -6.26
CA SER A 157 -0.33 11.22 -6.36
C SER A 157 -0.50 12.74 -6.18
N GLU A 158 -1.70 13.29 -6.44
CA GLU A 158 -2.02 14.71 -6.23
C GLU A 158 -2.58 15.01 -4.82
N LYS A 159 -3.03 13.99 -4.10
CA LYS A 159 -3.45 14.14 -2.72
C LYS A 159 -2.20 14.19 -1.85
N ASP A 160 -1.75 15.41 -1.59
CA ASP A 160 -0.68 15.80 -0.66
C ASP A 160 0.29 14.70 -0.22
N ALA A 161 1.55 14.90 -0.55
CA ALA A 161 2.69 14.29 0.14
C ALA A 161 2.70 14.61 1.67
N SER A 162 1.63 15.18 2.21
CA SER A 162 1.39 15.45 3.62
C SER A 162 0.94 14.19 4.41
N GLY A 163 1.29 13.00 3.92
CA GLY A 163 1.37 11.84 4.77
C GLY A 163 2.54 12.00 5.72
N LYS A 164 2.52 13.08 6.52
CA LYS A 164 3.49 13.29 7.60
C LYS A 164 3.49 12.03 8.45
N TYR A 165 4.65 11.43 8.57
CA TYR A 165 4.96 10.45 9.59
C TYR A 165 4.71 11.11 10.95
N GLN A 166 3.49 10.97 11.46
CA GLN A 166 3.10 11.53 12.75
C GLN A 166 3.31 10.46 13.82
N SER A 167 4.21 10.75 14.72
CA SER A 167 4.40 10.05 15.98
C SER A 167 3.32 10.46 16.99
N THR A 168 2.04 10.25 16.66
CA THR A 168 0.97 10.41 17.64
C THR A 168 0.34 9.05 17.95
N PRO A 169 0.14 8.73 19.25
CA PRO A 169 -0.64 7.56 19.62
C PRO A 169 -2.08 7.73 19.14
N ASP A 170 -2.57 6.73 18.43
CA ASP A 170 -3.96 6.64 17.98
C ASP A 170 -4.84 6.39 19.21
N GLU A 171 -5.65 7.38 19.58
CA GLU A 171 -6.78 7.19 20.48
C GLU A 171 -7.97 6.75 19.61
N GLY A 172 -8.31 5.44 19.68
CA GLY A 172 -9.67 4.98 19.49
C GLY A 172 -10.07 4.41 18.14
N ASP A 173 -9.97 3.09 18.03
CA ASP A 173 -10.88 2.27 17.21
C ASP A 173 -11.34 1.00 17.98
N ASP A 174 -11.52 1.11 19.31
CA ASP A 174 -12.00 0.00 20.16
C ASP A 174 -13.48 0.15 20.58
N GLU A 175 -14.31 0.93 19.87
CA GLU A 175 -15.69 1.22 20.32
C GLU A 175 -16.80 0.51 19.52
N GLU A 176 -16.52 -0.40 18.62
CA GLU A 176 -17.58 -1.10 17.84
C GLU A 176 -17.79 -2.59 18.18
N ALA A 177 -17.21 -3.09 19.28
CA ALA A 177 -17.39 -4.51 19.68
C ALA A 177 -18.14 -4.70 21.02
N ARG A 178 -18.93 -3.75 21.51
CA ARG A 178 -19.65 -3.88 22.80
C ARG A 178 -21.14 -3.61 22.78
N HIS A 179 -21.82 -3.87 21.68
CA HIS A 179 -23.28 -3.82 21.67
C HIS A 179 -23.88 -5.00 20.91
N GLU A 180 -23.79 -6.19 21.51
CA GLU A 180 -24.76 -7.27 21.24
C GLU A 180 -24.53 -8.42 22.21
N CYS A 181 -24.89 -8.24 23.48
CA CYS A 181 -25.20 -9.33 24.41
C CYS A 181 -25.91 -8.75 25.66
N ARG A 182 -27.15 -8.25 25.47
CA ARG A 182 -28.10 -8.13 26.54
C ARG A 182 -29.51 -8.07 25.96
N ALA A 183 -30.09 -9.21 25.74
CA ALA A 183 -31.53 -9.47 25.77
C ALA A 183 -31.70 -11.00 25.94
N ASP A 184 -31.94 -11.43 27.10
CA ASP A 184 -32.98 -12.23 27.74
C ASP A 184 -32.45 -12.83 29.03
#